data_876eece56b94adbbd42021b106e9fcbe
#
_entry.id   876eece56b94adbbd42021b106e9fcbe
#
_cell.length_a   1.000
_cell.length_b   1.000
_cell.length_c   1.000
_cell.angle_alpha   90.00
_cell.angle_beta   90.00
_cell.angle_gamma   90.00
#
_symmetry.space_group_name_H-M   'P 1'
#
loop_
_entity.id
_entity.type
_entity.pdbx_description
1 polymer ?
#
loop_
_entity_poly.entity_id
_entity_poly.type
_entity_poly.pdbx_seq_one_letter_code
_entity_poly.pdbx_strand_id
1 'polypeptide(L)'
;LYCAPGNGGIGEIAECVDIGAMEFDKLCDFAKKNAVDLAVIGMDDPLVGGLGDVFNEAGIRTFGPVKNAAILEGSKAFSKELMKKYGIPTASYETFTSADEAREYLKGAKLPIVLKADGLALGKGVLICNTLEEANDGVKTIMEDKKFGSAGDKLVIEEFMTGREVSVLSFVDGRTVKIMSSAQDHKRAGDGDTGLNTG
;
A
#
# COMPACT_ATOMS: atom_id res chain seq x y z
N LEU A 1 12.25 13.01 -20.57
CA LEU A 1 11.55 12.28 -19.52
C LEU A 1 12.31 10.98 -19.25
N TYR A 2 12.57 10.67 -17.97
CA TYR A 2 13.23 9.44 -17.53
C TYR A 2 12.28 8.59 -16.70
N CYS A 3 12.47 7.28 -16.70
CA CYS A 3 11.78 6.37 -15.80
C CYS A 3 12.76 5.29 -15.29
N ALA A 4 12.86 5.12 -13.99
CA ALA A 4 13.74 4.15 -13.36
C ALA A 4 12.93 3.14 -12.51
N PRO A 5 12.95 1.84 -12.84
CA PRO A 5 13.63 1.24 -14.00
C PRO A 5 12.87 1.40 -15.32
N GLY A 6 11.54 1.66 -15.31
CA GLY A 6 10.68 1.67 -16.48
C GLY A 6 10.29 0.26 -16.96
N ASN A 7 9.66 0.20 -18.13
CA ASN A 7 9.29 -1.04 -18.82
C ASN A 7 9.17 -0.79 -20.34
N GLY A 8 8.87 -1.83 -21.13
CA GLY A 8 8.79 -1.72 -22.57
C GLY A 8 7.78 -0.69 -23.09
N GLY A 9 6.62 -0.57 -22.48
CA GLY A 9 5.62 0.44 -22.86
C GLY A 9 6.06 1.87 -22.48
N ILE A 10 6.68 2.04 -21.32
CA ILE A 10 7.25 3.34 -20.90
C ILE A 10 8.39 3.75 -21.84
N GLY A 11 9.17 2.80 -22.33
CA GLY A 11 10.27 3.05 -23.26
C GLY A 11 9.87 3.68 -24.60
N GLU A 12 8.58 3.67 -24.95
CA GLU A 12 8.05 4.36 -26.13
C GLU A 12 7.94 5.88 -25.96
N ILE A 13 7.86 6.34 -24.71
CA ILE A 13 7.60 7.76 -24.37
C ILE A 13 8.64 8.38 -23.41
N ALA A 14 9.50 7.57 -22.82
CA ALA A 14 10.52 7.99 -21.86
C ALA A 14 11.78 7.15 -22.02
N GLU A 15 12.91 7.68 -21.60
CA GLU A 15 14.16 6.93 -21.47
C GLU A 15 14.10 6.06 -20.19
N CYS A 16 14.13 4.74 -20.36
CA CYS A 16 14.21 3.80 -19.27
C CYS A 16 15.66 3.73 -18.76
N VAL A 17 15.82 3.94 -17.47
CA VAL A 17 17.13 3.94 -16.80
C VAL A 17 17.25 2.66 -15.98
N ASP A 18 18.30 1.87 -16.25
CA ASP A 18 18.53 0.62 -15.54
C ASP A 18 19.06 0.86 -14.11
N ILE A 19 18.21 1.42 -13.28
CA ILE A 19 18.43 1.64 -11.84
C ILE A 19 17.17 1.16 -11.12
N GLY A 20 17.35 0.23 -10.16
CA GLY A 20 16.24 -0.26 -9.34
C GLY A 20 15.63 0.81 -8.45
N ALA A 21 14.31 0.75 -8.24
CA ALA A 21 13.57 1.76 -7.47
C ALA A 21 14.05 1.91 -6.01
N MET A 22 14.73 0.91 -5.45
CA MET A 22 15.30 0.93 -4.09
C MET A 22 16.78 1.29 -4.04
N GLU A 23 17.40 1.61 -5.17
CA GLU A 23 18.81 2.00 -5.26
C GLU A 23 18.97 3.52 -5.10
N PHE A 24 18.63 4.05 -3.94
CA PHE A 24 18.46 5.48 -3.67
C PHE A 24 19.68 6.34 -4.04
N ASP A 25 20.88 5.88 -3.70
CA ASP A 25 22.11 6.62 -4.01
C ASP A 25 22.29 6.76 -5.54
N LYS A 26 22.08 5.67 -6.29
CA LYS A 26 22.20 5.68 -7.75
C LYS A 26 21.14 6.56 -8.39
N LEU A 27 19.89 6.53 -7.88
CA LEU A 27 18.80 7.40 -8.35
C LEU A 27 19.13 8.87 -8.09
N CYS A 28 19.67 9.19 -6.92
CA CYS A 28 20.08 10.52 -6.55
C CYS A 28 21.23 11.04 -7.46
N ASP A 29 22.26 10.23 -7.66
CA ASP A 29 23.40 10.58 -8.52
C ASP A 29 22.97 10.76 -9.98
N PHE A 30 22.09 9.88 -10.46
CA PHE A 30 21.52 9.99 -11.81
C PHE A 30 20.74 11.32 -11.98
N ALA A 31 19.86 11.63 -11.01
CA ALA A 31 19.05 12.84 -11.04
C ALA A 31 19.92 14.11 -11.05
N LYS A 32 20.97 14.18 -10.22
CA LYS A 32 21.94 15.28 -10.22
C LYS A 32 22.69 15.39 -11.53
N LYS A 33 23.25 14.28 -12.03
CA LYS A 33 24.03 14.24 -13.27
C LYS A 33 23.23 14.70 -14.50
N ASN A 34 21.95 14.41 -14.52
CA ASN A 34 21.06 14.75 -15.64
C ASN A 34 20.24 16.01 -15.40
N ALA A 35 20.53 16.76 -14.33
CA ALA A 35 19.83 18.00 -13.97
C ALA A 35 18.30 17.85 -13.98
N VAL A 36 17.80 16.80 -13.31
CA VAL A 36 16.36 16.51 -13.23
C VAL A 36 15.65 17.60 -12.45
N ASP A 37 14.68 18.26 -13.07
CA ASP A 37 13.94 19.37 -12.47
C ASP A 37 12.92 18.93 -11.43
N LEU A 38 12.34 17.75 -11.61
CA LEU A 38 11.31 17.18 -10.74
C LEU A 38 11.37 15.66 -10.77
N ALA A 39 11.47 15.04 -9.61
CA ALA A 39 11.30 13.61 -9.42
C ALA A 39 9.89 13.29 -8.93
N VAL A 40 9.22 12.34 -9.55
CA VAL A 40 7.92 11.82 -9.11
C VAL A 40 8.13 10.38 -8.63
N ILE A 41 7.80 10.11 -7.38
CA ILE A 41 7.93 8.77 -6.81
C ILE A 41 6.54 8.13 -6.85
N GLY A 42 6.34 7.20 -7.78
CA GLY A 42 5.05 6.58 -8.05
C GLY A 42 4.89 5.16 -7.48
N MET A 43 5.88 4.67 -6.71
CA MET A 43 5.86 3.32 -6.11
C MET A 43 5.87 3.43 -4.58
N ASP A 44 5.18 2.50 -3.93
CA ASP A 44 5.00 2.50 -2.47
C ASP A 44 6.31 2.19 -1.72
N ASP A 45 7.04 1.14 -2.14
CA ASP A 45 8.27 0.70 -1.47
C ASP A 45 9.32 1.81 -1.35
N PRO A 46 9.71 2.54 -2.42
CA PRO A 46 10.66 3.64 -2.28
C PRO A 46 10.13 4.83 -1.48
N LEU A 47 8.81 5.11 -1.50
CA LEU A 47 8.21 6.14 -0.64
C LEU A 47 8.34 5.79 0.83
N VAL A 48 7.91 4.58 1.20
CA VAL A 48 8.01 4.07 2.58
C VAL A 48 9.47 3.90 3.00
N GLY A 49 10.35 3.55 2.06
CA GLY A 49 11.79 3.47 2.25
C GLY A 49 12.45 4.83 2.55
N GLY A 50 11.85 5.93 2.09
CA GLY A 50 12.33 7.30 2.35
C GLY A 50 13.08 7.94 1.17
N LEU A 51 12.85 7.49 -0.07
CA LEU A 51 13.48 8.10 -1.26
C LEU A 51 13.15 9.61 -1.36
N GLY A 52 11.95 10.02 -0.92
CA GLY A 52 11.56 11.43 -0.89
C GLY A 52 12.46 12.27 0.01
N ASP A 53 12.86 11.73 1.16
CA ASP A 53 13.80 12.41 2.08
C ASP A 53 15.18 12.54 1.43
N VAL A 54 15.70 11.47 0.85
CA VAL A 54 17.01 11.44 0.16
C VAL A 54 17.07 12.47 -0.96
N PHE A 55 16.04 12.56 -1.78
CA PHE A 55 15.98 13.55 -2.86
C PHE A 55 15.89 14.98 -2.34
N ASN A 56 15.06 15.23 -1.33
CA ASN A 56 14.92 16.54 -0.71
C ASN A 56 16.23 17.02 -0.07
N GLU A 57 16.93 16.14 0.66
CA GLU A 57 18.27 16.44 1.23
C GLU A 57 19.30 16.72 0.14
N ALA A 58 19.17 16.08 -1.01
CA ALA A 58 20.03 16.30 -2.16
C ALA A 58 19.66 17.56 -2.98
N GLY A 59 18.62 18.29 -2.60
CA GLY A 59 18.14 19.50 -3.29
C GLY A 59 17.34 19.19 -4.57
N ILE A 60 16.90 17.96 -4.77
CA ILE A 60 16.08 17.56 -5.92
C ILE A 60 14.60 17.79 -5.57
N ARG A 61 13.90 18.59 -6.36
CA ARG A 61 12.45 18.78 -6.17
C ARG A 61 11.74 17.45 -6.36
N THR A 62 10.88 17.09 -5.40
CA THR A 62 10.24 15.79 -5.39
C THR A 62 8.73 15.93 -5.20
N PHE A 63 7.97 15.18 -5.99
CA PHE A 63 6.56 14.93 -5.73
C PHE A 63 6.41 13.51 -5.15
N GLY A 64 5.97 13.46 -3.91
CA GLY A 64 5.80 12.27 -3.09
C GLY A 64 5.91 12.62 -1.61
N PRO A 65 5.27 11.87 -0.71
CA PRO A 65 5.41 12.09 0.72
C PRO A 65 6.82 11.79 1.21
N VAL A 66 7.25 12.46 2.27
CA VAL A 66 8.42 12.07 3.05
C VAL A 66 8.11 10.80 3.86
N LYS A 67 9.14 10.10 4.31
CA LYS A 67 9.03 8.79 4.99
C LYS A 67 8.03 8.77 6.14
N ASN A 68 8.04 9.79 7.00
CA ASN A 68 7.13 9.85 8.14
C ASN A 68 5.66 10.07 7.75
N ALA A 69 5.38 10.59 6.56
CA ALA A 69 4.04 10.69 6.02
C ALA A 69 3.66 9.44 5.19
N ALA A 70 4.64 8.83 4.51
CA ALA A 70 4.45 7.59 3.74
C ALA A 70 4.04 6.39 4.61
N ILE A 71 4.17 6.48 5.94
CA ILE A 71 3.66 5.46 6.87
C ILE A 71 2.14 5.26 6.75
N LEU A 72 1.40 6.24 6.21
CA LEU A 72 -0.02 6.08 5.91
C LEU A 72 -0.29 4.92 4.92
N GLU A 73 0.63 4.69 3.99
CA GLU A 73 0.60 3.52 3.11
C GLU A 73 1.37 2.35 3.73
N GLY A 74 2.49 2.64 4.39
CA GLY A 74 3.39 1.65 4.95
C GLY A 74 2.83 0.85 6.14
N SER A 75 1.77 1.33 6.82
CA SER A 75 1.14 0.64 7.95
C SER A 75 -0.37 0.82 7.93
N LYS A 76 -1.08 -0.28 7.71
CA LYS A 76 -2.55 -0.30 7.74
C LYS A 76 -3.09 0.03 9.14
N ALA A 77 -2.44 -0.49 10.17
CA ALA A 77 -2.80 -0.21 11.56
C ALA A 77 -2.66 1.28 11.87
N PHE A 78 -1.55 1.91 11.47
CA PHE A 78 -1.36 3.35 11.64
C PHE A 78 -2.44 4.16 10.92
N SER A 79 -2.73 3.83 9.65
CA SER A 79 -3.78 4.49 8.87
C SER A 79 -5.15 4.36 9.52
N LYS A 80 -5.49 3.19 10.02
CA LYS A 80 -6.75 2.95 10.74
C LYS A 80 -6.85 3.80 12.01
N GLU A 81 -5.80 3.83 12.83
CA GLU A 81 -5.76 4.67 14.03
C GLU A 81 -5.88 6.17 13.70
N LEU A 82 -5.22 6.63 12.63
CA LEU A 82 -5.36 8.01 12.17
C LEU A 82 -6.80 8.31 11.73
N MET A 83 -7.40 7.44 10.93
CA MET A 83 -8.78 7.61 10.48
C MET A 83 -9.74 7.64 11.66
N LYS A 84 -9.58 6.74 12.63
CA LYS A 84 -10.37 6.72 13.87
C LYS A 84 -10.21 8.01 14.67
N LYS A 85 -8.96 8.47 14.84
CA LYS A 85 -8.63 9.70 15.58
C LYS A 85 -9.30 10.95 14.99
N TYR A 86 -9.37 11.03 13.66
CA TYR A 86 -9.90 12.20 12.97
C TYR A 86 -11.32 12.03 12.44
N GLY A 87 -12.01 10.94 12.79
CA GLY A 87 -13.38 10.66 12.37
C GLY A 87 -13.52 10.46 10.86
N ILE A 88 -12.47 9.97 10.18
CA ILE A 88 -12.50 9.63 8.76
C ILE A 88 -13.20 8.28 8.60
N PRO A 89 -14.25 8.18 7.78
CA PRO A 89 -14.97 6.92 7.58
C PRO A 89 -14.05 5.80 7.09
N THR A 90 -14.13 4.66 7.75
CA THR A 90 -13.40 3.45 7.40
C THR A 90 -14.13 2.23 7.91
N ALA A 91 -13.85 1.04 7.39
CA ALA A 91 -14.35 -0.23 7.92
C ALA A 91 -14.04 -0.34 9.41
N SER A 92 -14.96 -0.86 10.21
CA SER A 92 -14.68 -1.21 11.61
C SER A 92 -13.54 -2.23 11.66
N TYR A 93 -12.66 -2.10 12.64
CA TYR A 93 -11.43 -2.88 12.68
C TYR A 93 -10.94 -3.08 14.11
N GLU A 94 -10.13 -4.10 14.28
CA GLU A 94 -9.27 -4.31 15.46
C GLU A 94 -7.87 -4.74 15.01
N THR A 95 -6.86 -4.43 15.82
CA THR A 95 -5.46 -4.72 15.51
C THR A 95 -4.87 -5.64 16.57
N PHE A 96 -4.15 -6.68 16.13
CA PHE A 96 -3.60 -7.71 17.00
C PHE A 96 -2.10 -7.91 16.74
N THR A 97 -1.36 -8.11 17.81
CA THR A 97 0.05 -8.55 17.81
C THR A 97 0.21 -9.97 18.34
N SER A 98 -0.88 -10.57 18.83
CA SER A 98 -0.99 -11.95 19.33
C SER A 98 -1.98 -12.74 18.47
N ALA A 99 -1.54 -13.89 17.97
CA ALA A 99 -2.39 -14.79 17.21
C ALA A 99 -3.55 -15.35 18.07
N ASP A 100 -3.29 -15.60 19.36
CA ASP A 100 -4.31 -16.13 20.27
C ASP A 100 -5.40 -15.10 20.54
N GLU A 101 -5.03 -13.83 20.75
CA GLU A 101 -6.00 -12.74 20.92
C GLU A 101 -6.84 -12.53 19.65
N ALA A 102 -6.21 -12.61 18.47
CA ALA A 102 -6.92 -12.53 17.21
C ALA A 102 -7.93 -13.67 17.03
N ARG A 103 -7.56 -14.90 17.37
CA ARG A 103 -8.47 -16.05 17.35
C ARG A 103 -9.63 -15.91 18.34
N GLU A 104 -9.38 -15.39 19.53
CA GLU A 104 -10.43 -15.14 20.52
C GLU A 104 -11.45 -14.12 20.00
N TYR A 105 -10.97 -13.02 19.42
CA TYR A 105 -11.82 -12.01 18.80
C TYR A 105 -12.68 -12.60 17.66
N LEU A 106 -12.11 -13.47 16.82
CA LEU A 106 -12.79 -14.08 15.68
C LEU A 106 -13.98 -14.96 16.09
N LYS A 107 -14.00 -15.53 17.30
CA LYS A 107 -15.14 -16.33 17.78
C LYS A 107 -16.45 -15.56 17.84
N GLY A 108 -16.39 -14.24 18.09
CA GLY A 108 -17.55 -13.36 18.15
C GLY A 108 -17.74 -12.47 16.91
N ALA A 109 -16.86 -12.58 15.92
CA ALA A 109 -16.88 -11.73 14.75
C ALA A 109 -17.97 -12.12 13.74
N LYS A 110 -18.52 -11.11 13.04
CA LYS A 110 -19.46 -11.35 11.96
C LYS A 110 -18.69 -11.72 10.70
N LEU A 111 -19.13 -12.78 10.03
CA LEU A 111 -18.59 -13.26 8.76
C LEU A 111 -19.43 -12.75 7.56
N PRO A 112 -18.84 -12.56 6.37
CA PRO A 112 -17.42 -12.68 6.09
C PRO A 112 -16.60 -11.59 6.78
N ILE A 113 -15.29 -11.82 6.94
CA ILE A 113 -14.37 -10.91 7.61
C ILE A 113 -13.06 -10.79 6.81
N VAL A 114 -12.36 -9.68 6.94
CA VAL A 114 -11.12 -9.41 6.19
C VAL A 114 -9.93 -9.36 7.14
N LEU A 115 -8.93 -10.19 6.86
CA LEU A 115 -7.64 -10.21 7.58
C LEU A 115 -6.58 -9.56 6.70
N LYS A 116 -5.81 -8.62 7.27
CA LYS A 116 -4.75 -7.90 6.57
C LYS A 116 -3.45 -7.92 7.35
N ALA A 117 -2.38 -8.37 6.73
CA ALA A 117 -1.03 -8.16 7.26
C ALA A 117 -0.71 -6.66 7.29
N ASP A 118 -0.04 -6.17 8.34
CA ASP A 118 0.36 -4.77 8.46
C ASP A 118 1.64 -4.52 7.66
N GLY A 119 1.57 -3.62 6.67
CA GLY A 119 2.66 -3.35 5.74
C GLY A 119 2.23 -3.47 4.28
N LEU A 120 3.17 -3.23 3.36
CA LEU A 120 2.90 -3.23 1.93
C LEU A 120 2.51 -4.62 1.40
N ALA A 121 3.23 -5.67 1.84
CA ALA A 121 2.98 -7.07 1.49
C ALA A 121 2.71 -7.31 -0.02
N LEU A 122 3.19 -6.41 -0.89
CA LEU A 122 2.99 -6.40 -2.35
C LEU A 122 1.51 -6.57 -2.76
N GLY A 123 0.58 -6.01 -1.98
CA GLY A 123 -0.86 -6.14 -2.21
C GLY A 123 -1.44 -7.54 -1.92
N LYS A 124 -0.63 -8.51 -1.51
CA LYS A 124 -1.04 -9.92 -1.33
C LYS A 124 -1.40 -10.28 0.11
N GLY A 125 -1.17 -9.39 1.05
CA GLY A 125 -1.41 -9.62 2.48
C GLY A 125 -2.86 -9.46 2.94
N VAL A 126 -3.85 -9.66 2.06
CA VAL A 126 -5.28 -9.50 2.35
C VAL A 126 -6.00 -10.82 2.10
N LEU A 127 -6.73 -11.31 3.11
CA LEU A 127 -7.53 -12.54 3.05
C LEU A 127 -8.97 -12.21 3.41
N ILE A 128 -9.91 -12.59 2.54
CA ILE A 128 -11.35 -12.54 2.81
C ILE A 128 -11.76 -13.93 3.29
N CYS A 129 -12.27 -14.00 4.51
CA CYS A 129 -12.62 -15.26 5.16
C CYS A 129 -14.14 -15.36 5.34
N ASN A 130 -14.75 -16.39 4.77
CA ASN A 130 -16.19 -16.63 4.82
C ASN A 130 -16.59 -17.50 6.01
N THR A 131 -15.63 -18.25 6.55
CA THR A 131 -15.82 -19.14 7.69
C THR A 131 -14.80 -18.85 8.80
N LEU A 132 -15.11 -19.27 10.00
CA LEU A 132 -14.19 -19.17 11.13
C LEU A 132 -12.93 -20.02 10.93
N GLU A 133 -13.05 -21.14 10.25
CA GLU A 133 -11.92 -22.01 9.89
C GLU A 133 -10.95 -21.26 8.97
N GLU A 134 -11.46 -20.70 7.86
CA GLU A 134 -10.65 -19.87 6.96
C GLU A 134 -9.99 -18.70 7.69
N ALA A 135 -10.68 -18.04 8.61
CA ALA A 135 -10.13 -16.94 9.40
C ALA A 135 -8.99 -17.40 10.32
N ASN A 136 -9.15 -18.54 10.99
CA ASN A 136 -8.08 -19.12 11.83
C ASN A 136 -6.85 -19.54 11.02
N ASP A 137 -7.05 -20.11 9.84
CA ASP A 137 -5.97 -20.44 8.90
C ASP A 137 -5.29 -19.16 8.37
N GLY A 138 -6.07 -18.11 8.17
CA GLY A 138 -5.55 -16.78 7.83
C GLY A 138 -4.67 -16.19 8.93
N VAL A 139 -5.08 -16.26 10.19
CA VAL A 139 -4.25 -15.86 11.34
C VAL A 139 -2.94 -16.64 11.37
N LYS A 140 -3.01 -17.97 11.21
CA LYS A 140 -1.83 -18.82 11.16
C LYS A 140 -0.90 -18.40 10.02
N THR A 141 -1.41 -18.25 8.82
CA THR A 141 -0.64 -17.89 7.62
C THR A 141 0.08 -16.55 7.79
N ILE A 142 -0.61 -15.55 8.34
CA ILE A 142 -0.08 -14.19 8.49
C ILE A 142 0.87 -14.11 9.68
N MET A 143 0.43 -14.51 10.87
CA MET A 143 1.12 -14.21 12.12
C MET A 143 2.12 -15.28 12.56
N GLU A 144 1.84 -16.57 12.29
CA GLU A 144 2.68 -17.68 12.75
C GLU A 144 3.64 -18.14 11.66
N ASP A 145 3.11 -18.47 10.47
CA ASP A 145 3.94 -18.90 9.33
C ASP A 145 4.72 -17.74 8.70
N LYS A 146 4.39 -16.49 9.06
CA LYS A 146 5.06 -15.27 8.57
C LYS A 146 5.17 -15.22 7.05
N LYS A 147 4.16 -15.68 6.32
CA LYS A 147 4.16 -15.72 4.85
C LYS A 147 4.47 -14.36 4.20
N PHE A 148 4.19 -13.27 4.91
CA PHE A 148 4.43 -11.90 4.47
C PHE A 148 5.60 -11.22 5.23
N GLY A 149 6.51 -12.02 5.79
CA GLY A 149 7.66 -11.51 6.56
C GLY A 149 7.23 -10.69 7.77
N SER A 150 7.93 -9.58 8.02
CA SER A 150 7.64 -8.67 9.14
C SER A 150 6.27 -7.99 9.08
N ALA A 151 5.64 -7.91 7.90
CA ALA A 151 4.26 -7.44 7.78
C ALA A 151 3.26 -8.32 8.57
N GLY A 152 3.60 -9.59 8.82
CA GLY A 152 2.83 -10.51 9.65
C GLY A 152 3.03 -10.35 11.16
N ASP A 153 3.85 -9.40 11.62
CA ASP A 153 4.03 -9.15 13.06
C ASP A 153 2.78 -8.49 13.67
N LYS A 154 1.97 -7.88 12.84
CA LYS A 154 0.72 -7.26 13.23
C LYS A 154 -0.38 -7.63 12.23
N LEU A 155 -1.56 -7.94 12.74
CA LEU A 155 -2.75 -8.29 11.99
C LEU A 155 -3.84 -7.22 12.20
N VAL A 156 -4.39 -6.72 11.12
CA VAL A 156 -5.60 -5.90 11.13
C VAL A 156 -6.77 -6.77 10.68
N ILE A 157 -7.79 -6.87 11.52
CA ILE A 157 -9.05 -7.58 11.21
C ILE A 157 -10.12 -6.52 10.97
N GLU A 158 -10.76 -6.58 9.80
CA GLU A 158 -11.76 -5.59 9.38
C GLU A 158 -13.08 -6.24 9.02
N GLU A 159 -14.18 -5.52 9.21
CA GLU A 159 -15.45 -5.92 8.64
C GLU A 159 -15.37 -6.00 7.12
N PHE A 160 -16.09 -6.94 6.54
CA PHE A 160 -16.24 -7.04 5.10
C PHE A 160 -17.28 -6.03 4.61
N MET A 161 -16.81 -5.01 3.88
CA MET A 161 -17.70 -4.02 3.25
C MET A 161 -18.19 -4.50 1.91
N THR A 162 -19.44 -4.19 1.61
CA THR A 162 -20.08 -4.44 0.30
C THR A 162 -20.44 -3.12 -0.35
N GLY A 163 -20.44 -3.08 -1.67
CA GLY A 163 -20.80 -1.87 -2.42
C GLY A 163 -20.01 -1.77 -3.73
N ARG A 164 -20.27 -0.69 -4.45
CA ARG A 164 -19.48 -0.37 -5.66
C ARG A 164 -18.18 0.32 -5.23
N GLU A 165 -17.07 -0.22 -5.69
CA GLU A 165 -15.75 0.38 -5.48
C GLU A 165 -15.54 1.58 -6.41
N VAL A 166 -14.94 2.63 -5.88
CA VAL A 166 -14.50 3.79 -6.63
C VAL A 166 -13.21 4.33 -6.03
N SER A 167 -12.23 4.62 -6.87
CA SER A 167 -10.97 5.28 -6.50
C SER A 167 -11.05 6.76 -6.85
N VAL A 168 -10.74 7.61 -5.88
CA VAL A 168 -10.63 9.07 -6.06
C VAL A 168 -9.21 9.47 -5.73
N LEU A 169 -8.38 9.62 -6.78
CA LEU A 169 -7.01 10.08 -6.65
C LEU A 169 -6.94 11.60 -6.62
N SER A 170 -5.97 12.15 -5.92
CA SER A 170 -5.81 13.61 -5.82
C SER A 170 -4.35 14.00 -5.71
N PHE A 171 -3.97 15.12 -6.33
CA PHE A 171 -2.73 15.82 -6.02
C PHE A 171 -2.92 16.68 -4.79
N VAL A 172 -2.01 16.57 -3.82
CA VAL A 172 -2.08 17.30 -2.55
C VAL A 172 -0.72 17.90 -2.23
N ASP A 173 -0.69 19.18 -1.84
CA ASP A 173 0.53 19.88 -1.42
C ASP A 173 0.48 20.39 0.04
N GLY A 174 -0.49 19.92 0.82
CA GLY A 174 -0.75 20.35 2.21
C GLY A 174 -1.67 21.57 2.34
N ARG A 175 -1.98 22.27 1.26
CA ARG A 175 -2.91 23.42 1.22
C ARG A 175 -3.99 23.25 0.16
N THR A 176 -3.64 22.63 -0.93
CA THR A 176 -4.51 22.46 -2.11
C THR A 176 -4.75 21.00 -2.37
N VAL A 177 -5.98 20.66 -2.69
CA VAL A 177 -6.38 19.33 -3.17
C VAL A 177 -6.92 19.50 -4.58
N LYS A 178 -6.32 18.81 -5.56
CA LYS A 178 -6.78 18.74 -6.94
C LYS A 178 -7.20 17.32 -7.26
N ILE A 179 -8.49 17.10 -7.32
CA ILE A 179 -9.10 15.79 -7.58
C ILE A 179 -8.91 15.43 -9.06
N MET A 180 -8.49 14.21 -9.31
CA MET A 180 -8.43 13.60 -10.63
C MET A 180 -9.79 13.00 -11.01
N SER A 181 -9.95 12.59 -12.26
CA SER A 181 -11.11 11.79 -12.65
C SER A 181 -11.17 10.52 -11.82
N SER A 182 -12.36 10.17 -11.33
CA SER A 182 -12.56 8.93 -10.59
C SER A 182 -12.27 7.71 -11.47
N ALA A 183 -11.77 6.65 -10.87
CA ALA A 183 -11.47 5.39 -11.53
C ALA A 183 -12.08 4.23 -10.74
N GLN A 184 -12.15 3.06 -11.35
CA GLN A 184 -12.52 1.82 -10.70
C GLN A 184 -11.39 0.81 -10.90
N ASP A 185 -10.97 0.18 -9.81
CA ASP A 185 -9.98 -0.89 -9.85
C ASP A 185 -10.68 -2.21 -10.22
N HIS A 186 -10.16 -2.88 -11.25
CA HIS A 186 -10.65 -4.19 -11.69
C HIS A 186 -9.72 -5.28 -11.14
N LYS A 187 -10.09 -5.82 -9.98
CA LYS A 187 -9.22 -6.75 -9.26
C LYS A 187 -9.21 -8.16 -9.85
N ARG A 188 -10.29 -8.59 -10.48
CA ARG A 188 -10.41 -9.96 -10.98
C ARG A 188 -10.34 -10.04 -12.50
N ALA A 189 -9.71 -11.12 -12.99
CA ALA A 189 -9.42 -11.27 -14.41
C ALA A 189 -10.63 -11.65 -15.27
N GLY A 190 -11.66 -12.24 -14.69
CA GLY A 190 -12.83 -12.76 -15.40
C GLY A 190 -14.04 -11.85 -15.32
N ASP A 191 -14.92 -11.96 -16.30
CA ASP A 191 -16.22 -11.27 -16.34
C ASP A 191 -17.06 -11.55 -15.10
N GLY A 192 -17.81 -10.56 -14.65
CA GLY A 192 -18.64 -10.68 -13.44
C GLY A 192 -17.86 -10.74 -12.14
N ASP A 193 -16.66 -10.16 -12.11
CA ASP A 193 -15.78 -10.13 -10.93
C ASP A 193 -15.40 -11.53 -10.43
N THR A 194 -14.98 -12.42 -11.35
CA THR A 194 -14.63 -13.81 -11.10
C THR A 194 -13.16 -14.09 -11.40
N GLY A 195 -12.64 -15.22 -10.90
CA GLY A 195 -11.28 -15.67 -11.14
C GLY A 195 -10.24 -15.10 -10.18
N LEU A 196 -8.97 -15.18 -10.57
CA LEU A 196 -7.84 -14.68 -9.79
C LEU A 196 -7.70 -13.16 -9.93
N ASN A 197 -7.11 -12.53 -8.92
CA ASN A 197 -6.77 -11.12 -9.01
C ASN A 197 -5.72 -10.89 -10.10
N THR A 198 -5.91 -9.82 -10.85
CA THR A 198 -4.86 -9.26 -11.72
C THR A 198 -3.80 -8.56 -10.87
N GLY A 199 -2.56 -8.64 -11.31
CA GLY A 199 -1.42 -7.99 -10.63
C GLY A 199 -1.25 -6.56 -11.03
#